data_b3ba40c71587bd90a7edb2d155a04536
#
_entry.id   b3ba40c71587bd90a7edb2d155a04536
#
_cell.length_a   1.000
_cell.length_b   1.000
_cell.length_c   1.000
_cell.angle_alpha   90.00
_cell.angle_beta   90.00
_cell.angle_gamma   90.00
#
_symmetry.space_group_name_H-M   'P 1'
#
loop_
_entity.id
_entity.type
_entity.pdbx_description
1 polymer ?
#
loop_
_entity_poly.entity_id
_entity_poly.type
_entity_poly.pdbx_seq_one_letter_code
_entity_poly.pdbx_strand_id
1 'polypeptide(L)'
;LLKTLERDTTNNYEEGLKEIYKKLRPGEPPTVESAKSLLDSLFFDPKRYDLAKVGRYKYNKKLCLSNRIVGCTLAEDVVDETTGELFASEGEVVSRELAASIENAGIVYVWVYDAHELGKKVKVIGNNFVDISAYVDFDLSDTKVPDKVYYPVLMDILKENEGADEASMKRI
;
A
#
# COMPACT_ATOMS: atom_id res chain seq x y z
N LEU A 1 19.64 -10.88 -7.65
CA LEU A 1 19.20 -9.57 -8.14
C LEU A 1 20.34 -8.83 -8.82
N LEU A 2 21.48 -8.56 -8.16
CA LEU A 2 22.61 -7.84 -8.75
C LEU A 2 23.11 -8.47 -10.06
N LYS A 3 23.36 -9.79 -10.05
CA LYS A 3 23.74 -10.53 -11.27
C LYS A 3 22.69 -10.49 -12.38
N THR A 4 21.43 -10.30 -12.06
CA THR A 4 20.36 -10.13 -13.05
C THR A 4 20.44 -8.72 -13.65
N LEU A 5 20.67 -7.70 -12.82
CA LEU A 5 20.82 -6.31 -13.25
C LEU A 5 22.09 -6.11 -14.10
N GLU A 6 23.20 -6.79 -13.78
CA GLU A 6 24.42 -6.78 -14.60
C GLU A 6 24.21 -7.29 -16.03
N ARG A 7 23.21 -8.14 -16.23
CA ARG A 7 22.83 -8.70 -17.55
C ARG A 7 21.70 -7.94 -18.23
N ASP A 8 21.14 -6.96 -17.56
CA ASP A 8 20.09 -6.12 -18.13
C ASP A 8 20.70 -5.17 -19.15
N THR A 9 20.15 -5.18 -20.36
CA THR A 9 20.58 -4.32 -21.45
C THR A 9 19.87 -2.97 -21.46
N THR A 10 18.90 -2.78 -20.55
CA THR A 10 18.11 -1.55 -20.46
C THR A 10 18.68 -0.62 -19.40
N ASN A 11 18.71 0.69 -19.70
CA ASN A 11 19.29 1.69 -18.82
C ASN A 11 18.26 2.60 -18.14
N ASN A 12 17.01 2.55 -18.60
CA ASN A 12 15.94 3.38 -18.08
C ASN A 12 14.58 2.67 -18.18
N TYR A 13 13.58 3.28 -17.54
CA TYR A 13 12.22 2.75 -17.49
C TYR A 13 11.58 2.54 -18.86
N GLU A 14 11.76 3.49 -19.77
CA GLU A 14 11.17 3.41 -21.12
C GLU A 14 11.77 2.28 -21.97
N GLU A 15 13.07 2.09 -21.88
CA GLU A 15 13.74 0.96 -22.53
C GLU A 15 13.27 -0.37 -21.94
N GLY A 16 13.13 -0.45 -20.62
CA GLY A 16 12.60 -1.62 -19.93
C GLY A 16 11.20 -1.98 -20.39
N LEU A 17 10.29 -0.99 -20.50
CA LEU A 17 8.95 -1.19 -21.04
C LEU A 17 8.96 -1.74 -22.47
N LYS A 18 9.76 -1.15 -23.34
CA LYS A 18 9.91 -1.60 -24.75
C LYS A 18 10.46 -3.01 -24.83
N GLU A 19 11.39 -3.37 -23.98
CA GLU A 19 11.98 -4.71 -23.99
C GLU A 19 10.98 -5.76 -23.49
N ILE A 20 10.19 -5.46 -22.45
CA ILE A 20 9.09 -6.30 -22.00
C ILE A 20 8.05 -6.47 -23.13
N TYR A 21 7.69 -5.38 -23.79
CA TYR A 21 6.73 -5.42 -24.91
C TYR A 21 7.19 -6.34 -26.05
N LYS A 22 8.46 -6.24 -26.46
CA LYS A 22 9.06 -7.13 -27.48
C LYS A 22 8.93 -8.61 -27.11
N LYS A 23 9.07 -8.95 -25.82
CA LYS A 23 8.93 -10.33 -25.34
C LYS A 23 7.49 -10.80 -25.33
N LEU A 24 6.54 -9.92 -25.00
CA LEU A 24 5.11 -10.24 -24.96
C LEU A 24 4.44 -10.21 -26.34
N ARG A 25 4.91 -9.34 -27.23
CA ARG A 25 4.40 -9.11 -28.59
C ARG A 25 5.51 -9.15 -29.63
N PRO A 26 6.11 -10.32 -29.89
CA PRO A 26 7.15 -10.44 -30.90
C PRO A 26 6.61 -10.08 -32.30
N GLY A 27 7.35 -9.23 -33.02
CA GLY A 27 6.98 -8.80 -34.38
C GLY A 27 6.24 -7.45 -34.46
N GLU A 28 5.83 -6.87 -33.34
CA GLU A 28 5.26 -5.51 -33.32
C GLU A 28 6.34 -4.47 -32.91
N PRO A 29 6.36 -3.28 -33.54
CA PRO A 29 7.29 -2.23 -33.14
C PRO A 29 6.94 -1.72 -31.72
N PRO A 30 7.91 -1.73 -30.78
CA PRO A 30 7.64 -1.32 -29.40
C PRO A 30 7.62 0.20 -29.29
N THR A 31 6.49 0.78 -28.89
CA THR A 31 6.39 2.15 -28.40
C THR A 31 6.19 2.17 -26.90
N VAL A 32 6.51 3.29 -26.22
CA VAL A 32 6.32 3.44 -24.77
C VAL A 32 4.84 3.36 -24.44
N GLU A 33 3.99 4.04 -25.23
CA GLU A 33 2.55 4.06 -25.02
C GLU A 33 1.93 2.67 -25.17
N SER A 34 2.29 1.92 -26.23
CA SER A 34 1.78 0.57 -26.45
C SER A 34 2.22 -0.39 -25.35
N ALA A 35 3.47 -0.28 -24.92
CA ALA A 35 4.03 -1.09 -23.83
C ALA A 35 3.32 -0.81 -22.50
N LYS A 36 3.15 0.47 -22.16
CA LYS A 36 2.44 0.88 -20.95
C LYS A 36 0.97 0.43 -20.99
N SER A 37 0.27 0.70 -22.07
CA SER A 37 -1.13 0.27 -22.26
C SER A 37 -1.31 -1.25 -22.12
N LEU A 38 -0.38 -2.03 -22.66
CA LEU A 38 -0.41 -3.50 -22.53
C LEU A 38 -0.25 -3.93 -21.07
N LEU A 39 0.74 -3.37 -20.34
CA LEU A 39 0.98 -3.71 -18.95
C LEU A 39 -0.16 -3.25 -18.05
N ASP A 40 -0.67 -2.03 -18.26
CA ASP A 40 -1.82 -1.50 -17.52
C ASP A 40 -3.05 -2.41 -17.72
N SER A 41 -3.31 -2.87 -18.96
CA SER A 41 -4.42 -3.77 -19.24
C SER A 41 -4.24 -5.16 -18.63
N LEU A 42 -3.02 -5.64 -18.47
CA LEU A 42 -2.75 -6.96 -17.89
C LEU A 42 -2.82 -6.96 -16.35
N PHE A 43 -2.36 -5.89 -15.71
CA PHE A 43 -2.17 -5.87 -14.26
C PHE A 43 -3.11 -4.95 -13.49
N PHE A 44 -3.68 -3.95 -14.16
CA PHE A 44 -4.47 -2.91 -13.49
C PHE A 44 -5.88 -2.72 -14.06
N ASP A 45 -6.21 -3.34 -15.21
CA ASP A 45 -7.57 -3.28 -15.75
C ASP A 45 -8.53 -4.11 -14.87
N PRO A 46 -9.52 -3.50 -14.21
CA PRO A 46 -10.46 -4.21 -13.34
C PRO A 46 -11.25 -5.31 -14.07
N LYS A 47 -11.43 -5.19 -15.37
CA LYS A 47 -12.16 -6.19 -16.18
C LYS A 47 -11.34 -7.46 -16.42
N ARG A 48 -10.02 -7.34 -16.42
CA ARG A 48 -9.11 -8.46 -16.68
C ARG A 48 -8.47 -9.00 -15.42
N TYR A 49 -8.22 -8.12 -14.45
CA TYR A 49 -7.54 -8.45 -13.20
C TYR A 49 -8.47 -8.19 -12.03
N ASP A 50 -9.52 -8.98 -11.92
CA ASP A 50 -10.39 -8.96 -10.76
C ASP A 50 -9.85 -9.92 -9.70
N LEU A 51 -9.28 -9.34 -8.64
CA LEU A 51 -9.01 -10.10 -7.42
C LEU A 51 -10.34 -10.38 -6.73
N ALA A 52 -10.76 -11.63 -6.69
CA ALA A 52 -11.90 -12.04 -5.89
C ALA A 52 -11.74 -11.55 -4.43
N LYS A 53 -12.84 -11.33 -3.71
CA LYS A 53 -12.87 -10.84 -2.33
C LYS A 53 -11.85 -11.55 -1.43
N VAL A 54 -11.69 -12.86 -1.58
CA VAL A 54 -10.69 -13.67 -0.87
C VAL A 54 -9.25 -13.29 -1.23
N GLY A 55 -8.97 -12.99 -2.50
CA GLY A 55 -7.65 -12.56 -2.95
C GLY A 55 -7.30 -11.19 -2.37
N ARG A 56 -8.22 -10.23 -2.40
CA ARG A 56 -8.05 -8.90 -1.79
C ARG A 56 -7.78 -9.00 -0.29
N TYR A 57 -8.54 -9.83 0.43
CA TYR A 57 -8.30 -10.09 1.85
C TYR A 57 -6.89 -10.63 2.10
N LYS A 58 -6.44 -11.62 1.32
CA LYS A 58 -5.08 -12.18 1.46
C LYS A 58 -4.00 -11.15 1.19
N TYR A 59 -4.15 -10.31 0.18
CA TYR A 59 -3.20 -9.22 -0.11
C TYR A 59 -3.17 -8.21 1.03
N ASN A 60 -4.32 -7.73 1.49
CA ASN A 60 -4.39 -6.79 2.60
C ASN A 60 -3.73 -7.38 3.86
N LYS A 61 -4.03 -8.63 4.20
CA LYS A 61 -3.44 -9.30 5.35
C LYS A 61 -1.90 -9.43 5.26
N LYS A 62 -1.35 -9.66 4.06
CA LYS A 62 0.10 -9.84 3.87
C LYS A 62 0.86 -8.53 3.73
N LEU A 63 0.23 -7.49 3.18
CA LEU A 63 0.87 -6.23 2.84
C LEU A 63 0.55 -5.12 3.84
N CYS A 64 -0.38 -5.33 4.78
CA CYS A 64 -0.66 -4.35 5.81
C CYS A 64 0.57 -4.12 6.70
N LEU A 65 0.77 -2.85 7.06
CA LEU A 65 1.93 -2.43 7.84
C LEU A 65 1.92 -3.09 9.22
N SER A 66 0.78 -3.10 9.90
CA SER A 66 0.61 -3.60 11.26
C SER A 66 1.14 -5.03 11.43
N ASN A 67 0.76 -5.97 10.55
CA ASN A 67 1.22 -7.35 10.66
C ASN A 67 2.73 -7.54 10.41
N ARG A 68 3.37 -6.57 9.79
CA ARG A 68 4.79 -6.65 9.41
C ARG A 68 5.72 -6.02 10.45
N ILE A 69 5.19 -5.13 11.28
CA ILE A 69 5.99 -4.41 12.28
C ILE A 69 5.79 -4.90 13.71
N VAL A 70 4.74 -5.67 14.00
CA VAL A 70 4.52 -6.25 15.33
C VAL A 70 5.73 -7.04 15.81
N GLY A 71 6.24 -6.71 17.00
CA GLY A 71 7.41 -7.33 17.61
C GLY A 71 8.76 -6.85 17.07
N CYS A 72 8.77 -5.96 16.07
CA CYS A 72 9.99 -5.30 15.62
C CYS A 72 10.37 -4.15 16.57
N THR A 73 11.67 -3.84 16.63
CA THR A 73 12.18 -2.65 17.33
C THR A 73 12.31 -1.51 16.34
N LEU A 74 11.73 -0.36 16.66
CA LEU A 74 11.79 0.83 15.81
C LEU A 74 13.23 1.36 15.72
N ALA A 75 13.65 1.73 14.53
CA ALA A 75 14.97 2.28 14.26
C ALA A 75 14.94 3.82 14.09
N GLU A 76 13.76 4.41 14.09
CA GLU A 76 13.51 5.86 14.04
C GLU A 76 12.17 6.16 14.71
N ASP A 77 12.00 7.41 15.14
CA ASP A 77 10.73 7.89 15.66
C ASP A 77 9.64 7.79 14.58
N VAL A 78 8.45 7.39 15.00
CA VAL A 78 7.28 7.29 14.11
C VAL A 78 6.38 8.50 14.38
N VAL A 79 6.37 9.42 13.44
CA VAL A 79 5.62 10.69 13.52
C VAL A 79 4.64 10.76 12.35
N ASP A 80 3.43 11.21 12.59
CA ASP A 80 2.52 11.58 11.52
C ASP A 80 3.00 12.90 10.88
N GLU A 81 3.36 12.84 9.62
CA GLU A 81 3.86 14.00 8.86
C GLU A 81 2.80 15.12 8.71
N THR A 82 1.51 14.77 8.86
CA THR A 82 0.39 15.71 8.70
C THR A 82 0.07 16.46 9.98
N THR A 83 0.02 15.75 11.11
CA THR A 83 -0.36 16.30 12.42
C THR A 83 0.85 16.65 13.30
N GLY A 84 2.00 16.04 13.02
CA GLY A 84 3.19 16.13 13.88
C GLY A 84 3.08 15.28 15.14
N GLU A 85 2.08 14.41 15.25
CA GLU A 85 1.89 13.53 16.40
C GLU A 85 2.95 12.43 16.43
N LEU A 86 3.59 12.24 17.60
CA LEU A 86 4.53 11.16 17.83
C LEU A 86 3.79 9.91 18.30
N PHE A 87 3.81 8.84 17.50
CA PHE A 87 3.22 7.54 17.85
C PHE A 87 4.14 6.67 18.68
N ALA A 88 5.43 6.67 18.36
CA ALA A 88 6.42 5.86 19.06
C ALA A 88 7.83 6.39 18.84
N SER A 89 8.73 6.12 19.78
CA SER A 89 10.12 6.55 19.73
C SER A 89 11.07 5.46 19.24
N GLU A 90 12.23 5.88 18.72
CA GLU A 90 13.33 4.95 18.38
C GLU A 90 13.65 4.01 19.55
N GLY A 91 13.88 2.74 19.26
CA GLY A 91 14.19 1.70 20.25
C GLY A 91 12.97 1.03 20.88
N GLU A 92 11.77 1.54 20.66
CA GLU A 92 10.55 0.94 21.19
C GLU A 92 10.18 -0.34 20.42
N VAL A 93 9.70 -1.35 21.15
CA VAL A 93 9.17 -2.59 20.55
C VAL A 93 7.70 -2.41 20.24
N VAL A 94 7.34 -2.60 18.98
CA VAL A 94 5.99 -2.36 18.50
C VAL A 94 5.02 -3.42 19.00
N SER A 95 4.06 -3.02 19.85
CA SER A 95 2.94 -3.86 20.28
C SER A 95 1.91 -3.99 19.15
N ARG A 96 0.94 -4.88 19.34
CA ARG A 96 -0.14 -5.07 18.34
C ARG A 96 -1.04 -3.84 18.26
N GLU A 97 -1.34 -3.24 19.38
CA GLU A 97 -2.15 -2.03 19.49
C GLU A 97 -1.46 -0.84 18.85
N LEU A 98 -0.18 -0.65 19.14
CA LEU A 98 0.64 0.40 18.54
C LEU A 98 0.77 0.23 17.03
N ALA A 99 0.97 -1.00 16.54
CA ALA A 99 1.03 -1.28 15.11
C ALA A 99 -0.29 -0.93 14.39
N ALA A 100 -1.43 -1.22 15.02
CA ALA A 100 -2.74 -0.86 14.49
C ALA A 100 -2.96 0.67 14.48
N SER A 101 -2.54 1.37 15.52
CA SER A 101 -2.63 2.83 15.59
C SER A 101 -1.77 3.50 14.50
N ILE A 102 -0.54 3.03 14.32
CA ILE A 102 0.37 3.51 13.25
C ILE A 102 -0.25 3.27 11.86
N GLU A 103 -0.80 2.08 11.60
CA GLU A 103 -1.44 1.75 10.32
C GLU A 103 -2.67 2.64 10.09
N ASN A 104 -3.53 2.79 11.11
CA ASN A 104 -4.75 3.59 11.02
C ASN A 104 -4.49 5.10 10.94
N ALA A 105 -3.32 5.58 11.34
CA ALA A 105 -2.91 6.96 11.07
C ALA A 105 -2.52 7.22 9.60
N GLY A 106 -2.58 6.20 8.74
CA GLY A 106 -2.22 6.32 7.33
C GLY A 106 -0.71 6.35 7.08
N ILE A 107 0.09 5.99 8.08
CA ILE A 107 1.55 5.90 7.94
C ILE A 107 1.90 4.73 7.02
N VAL A 108 2.59 5.03 5.92
CA VAL A 108 2.87 4.06 4.85
C VAL A 108 4.07 3.19 5.15
N TYR A 109 5.03 3.70 5.91
CA TYR A 109 6.27 2.98 6.20
C TYR A 109 6.83 3.34 7.58
N VAL A 110 7.61 2.42 8.12
CA VAL A 110 8.43 2.65 9.32
C VAL A 110 9.81 2.05 9.13
N TRP A 111 10.79 2.57 9.85
CA TRP A 111 12.12 1.99 9.92
C TRP A 111 12.23 1.10 11.17
N VAL A 112 12.71 -0.12 10.98
CA VAL A 112 12.93 -1.08 12.07
C VAL A 112 14.35 -1.62 12.01
N TYR A 113 14.85 -2.10 13.15
CA TYR A 113 16.12 -2.82 13.17
C TYR A 113 15.93 -4.24 12.63
N ASP A 114 16.90 -4.70 11.83
CA ASP A 114 16.92 -6.06 11.31
C ASP A 114 17.13 -7.06 12.46
N ALA A 115 16.32 -8.10 12.51
CA ALA A 115 16.43 -9.14 13.53
C ALA A 115 17.70 -10.02 13.37
N HIS A 116 18.31 -10.04 12.19
CA HIS A 116 19.44 -10.91 11.85
C HIS A 116 20.77 -10.19 11.76
N GLU A 117 20.77 -8.88 11.49
CA GLU A 117 21.97 -8.07 11.33
C GLU A 117 21.97 -6.91 12.32
N LEU A 118 22.84 -6.97 13.33
CA LEU A 118 22.93 -5.98 14.40
C LEU A 118 23.18 -4.55 13.83
N GLY A 119 22.30 -3.61 14.21
CA GLY A 119 22.42 -2.20 13.82
C GLY A 119 21.99 -1.86 12.40
N LYS A 120 21.55 -2.85 11.61
CA LYS A 120 21.01 -2.60 10.27
C LYS A 120 19.57 -2.13 10.35
N LYS A 121 19.31 -1.00 9.73
CA LYS A 121 17.95 -0.45 9.58
C LYS A 121 17.29 -0.97 8.30
N VAL A 122 16.03 -1.36 8.40
CA VAL A 122 15.22 -1.86 7.29
C VAL A 122 13.94 -1.04 7.18
N LYS A 123 13.62 -0.55 6.01
CA LYS A 123 12.37 0.15 5.72
C LYS A 123 11.25 -0.86 5.46
N VAL A 124 10.25 -0.91 6.32
CA VAL A 124 9.04 -1.71 6.13
C VAL A 124 7.96 -0.83 5.54
N ILE A 125 7.47 -1.18 4.35
CA ILE A 125 6.46 -0.42 3.62
C ILE A 125 5.15 -1.20 3.64
N GLY A 126 4.04 -0.55 4.01
CA GLY A 126 2.69 -1.10 3.96
C GLY A 126 1.96 -0.79 2.65
N ASN A 127 0.73 -1.27 2.54
CA ASN A 127 -0.14 -1.05 1.39
C ASN A 127 -1.06 0.18 1.53
N ASN A 128 -0.91 0.96 2.59
CA ASN A 128 -1.69 2.15 2.90
C ASN A 128 -3.23 1.90 2.98
N PHE A 129 -3.61 0.72 3.47
CA PHE A 129 -4.99 0.40 3.77
C PHE A 129 -5.22 0.50 5.28
N VAL A 130 -6.28 1.20 5.65
CA VAL A 130 -6.68 1.47 7.04
C VAL A 130 -8.02 0.82 7.34
N ASP A 131 -8.30 0.60 8.61
CA ASP A 131 -9.60 0.12 9.07
C ASP A 131 -10.61 1.27 9.01
N ILE A 132 -11.69 1.09 8.24
CA ILE A 132 -12.69 2.13 8.04
C ILE A 132 -13.42 2.47 9.35
N SER A 133 -13.54 1.53 10.27
CA SER A 133 -14.21 1.74 11.57
C SER A 133 -13.46 2.74 12.48
N ALA A 134 -12.20 3.04 12.18
CA ALA A 134 -11.44 4.10 12.87
C ALA A 134 -11.84 5.53 12.44
N TYR A 135 -12.61 5.67 11.36
CA TYR A 135 -12.94 6.96 10.74
C TYR A 135 -14.43 7.26 10.67
N VAL A 136 -15.28 6.24 10.81
CA VAL A 136 -16.74 6.39 10.77
C VAL A 136 -17.37 5.71 11.97
N ASP A 137 -18.36 6.38 12.57
CA ASP A 137 -19.04 5.92 13.81
C ASP A 137 -20.35 5.14 13.54
N PHE A 138 -20.65 4.85 12.26
CA PHE A 138 -21.88 4.18 11.88
C PHE A 138 -21.61 2.79 11.28
N ASP A 139 -22.64 1.92 11.38
CA ASP A 139 -22.56 0.54 10.88
C ASP A 139 -22.53 0.49 9.34
N LEU A 140 -21.53 -0.20 8.80
CA LEU A 140 -21.33 -0.42 7.37
C LEU A 140 -21.71 -1.84 6.93
N SER A 141 -22.25 -2.68 7.81
CA SER A 141 -22.58 -4.08 7.51
C SER A 141 -23.54 -4.26 6.33
N ASP A 142 -24.43 -3.28 6.12
CA ASP A 142 -25.39 -3.25 5.01
C ASP A 142 -24.79 -2.75 3.69
N THR A 143 -23.53 -2.33 3.71
CA THR A 143 -22.81 -1.82 2.53
C THR A 143 -21.94 -2.90 1.90
N LYS A 144 -21.40 -2.63 0.71
CA LYS A 144 -20.40 -3.50 0.06
C LYS A 144 -18.97 -3.07 0.37
N VAL A 145 -18.80 -2.10 1.24
CA VAL A 145 -17.49 -1.56 1.61
C VAL A 145 -16.72 -2.62 2.41
N PRO A 146 -15.47 -2.91 2.07
CA PRO A 146 -14.64 -3.83 2.84
C PRO A 146 -14.17 -3.18 4.15
N ASP A 147 -13.84 -4.00 5.14
CA ASP A 147 -13.33 -3.55 6.45
C ASP A 147 -12.08 -2.67 6.33
N LYS A 148 -11.24 -2.94 5.32
CA LYS A 148 -10.04 -2.14 5.04
C LYS A 148 -10.16 -1.42 3.70
N VAL A 149 -9.90 -0.13 3.72
CA VAL A 149 -10.00 0.79 2.57
C VAL A 149 -8.69 1.54 2.35
N TYR A 150 -8.47 2.02 1.14
CA TYR A 150 -7.27 2.77 0.80
C TYR A 150 -7.33 4.19 1.38
N TYR A 151 -6.38 4.50 2.26
CA TYR A 151 -6.38 5.72 3.07
C TYR A 151 -6.53 7.03 2.28
N PRO A 152 -5.77 7.29 1.20
CA PRO A 152 -5.90 8.54 0.46
C PRO A 152 -7.31 8.76 -0.10
N VAL A 153 -7.92 7.72 -0.67
CA VAL A 153 -9.29 7.79 -1.23
C VAL A 153 -10.31 8.03 -0.12
N LEU A 154 -10.16 7.34 1.03
CA LEU A 154 -11.01 7.58 2.19
C LEU A 154 -10.96 9.04 2.65
N MET A 155 -9.76 9.60 2.78
CA MET A 155 -9.59 10.99 3.22
C MET A 155 -10.16 12.00 2.23
N ASP A 156 -10.03 11.75 0.93
CA ASP A 156 -10.63 12.60 -0.10
C ASP A 156 -12.17 12.56 -0.02
N ILE A 157 -12.76 11.36 0.10
CA ILE A 157 -14.21 11.21 0.26
C ILE A 157 -14.72 11.91 1.54
N LEU A 158 -14.03 11.73 2.66
CA LEU A 158 -14.43 12.36 3.93
C LEU A 158 -14.38 13.89 3.84
N LYS A 159 -13.35 14.45 3.19
CA LYS A 159 -13.21 15.90 2.98
C LYS A 159 -14.28 16.46 2.04
N GLU A 160 -14.56 15.78 0.94
CA GLU A 160 -15.56 16.22 -0.04
C GLU A 160 -16.98 16.17 0.52
N ASN A 161 -17.22 15.32 1.51
CA ASN A 161 -18.54 15.10 2.12
C ASN A 161 -18.60 15.53 3.59
N GLU A 162 -17.78 16.47 3.99
CA GLU A 162 -17.75 16.98 5.36
C GLU A 162 -19.12 17.54 5.75
N GLY A 163 -19.71 16.99 6.83
CA GLY A 163 -21.07 17.37 7.29
C GLY A 163 -22.22 16.63 6.59
N ALA A 164 -21.93 15.65 5.71
CA ALA A 164 -22.98 14.80 5.16
C ALA A 164 -23.59 13.89 6.23
N ASP A 165 -24.88 13.59 6.10
CA ASP A 165 -25.58 12.66 6.98
C ASP A 165 -25.16 11.20 6.69
N GLU A 166 -25.37 10.30 7.67
CA GLU A 166 -25.04 8.89 7.58
C GLU A 166 -25.61 8.21 6.32
N ALA A 167 -26.86 8.52 5.96
CA ALA A 167 -27.52 7.93 4.80
C ALA A 167 -26.88 8.32 3.49
N SER A 168 -26.34 9.54 3.40
CA SER A 168 -25.58 10.03 2.26
C SER A 168 -24.19 9.39 2.20
N MET A 169 -23.50 9.33 3.32
CA MET A 169 -22.18 8.69 3.42
C MET A 169 -22.20 7.20 3.05
N LYS A 170 -23.25 6.47 3.40
CA LYS A 170 -23.41 5.05 3.02
C LYS A 170 -23.66 4.81 1.53
N ARG A 171 -23.96 5.84 0.74
CA ARG A 171 -24.21 5.75 -0.72
C ARG A 171 -23.01 6.08 -1.56
N ILE A 172 -22.02 6.73 -1.01
CA ILE A 172 -20.76 7.11 -1.64
C ILE A 172 -19.81 5.91 -1.65
#